data_601af1b634c23add9d00051a1800a09c
#
_entry.id   601af1b634c23add9d00051a1800a09c
#
_cell.length_a   1.000
_cell.length_b   1.000
_cell.length_c   1.000
_cell.angle_alpha   90.00
_cell.angle_beta   90.00
_cell.angle_gamma   90.00
#
_symmetry.space_group_name_H-M   'P 1'
#
loop_
_entity.id
_entity.type
_entity.pdbx_description
1 polymer ?
#
loop_
_entity_poly.entity_id
_entity_poly.type
_entity_poly.pdbx_seq_one_letter_code
_entity_poly.pdbx_strand_id
1 'polypeptide(L)'
;GVLYMNDFNRVVLEKEIKSHKLVFHELMQAEPHVFISRKHPLADRNKVTMNELQDYPYLSFEQGEHNSFYYSEEIFSVEEKKKNIRVRDRATLFNLLIGLNGFTVCSGVIDEELNGKDIIAVPLEGEGGMHIGYITHRNISLSRLGEIYVEALKRCVLT
;
A
#
# COMPACT_ATOMS: atom_id res chain seq x y z
N GLY A 1 8.83 -4.65 11.79
CA GLY A 1 8.13 -4.65 10.50
C GLY A 1 7.19 -3.46 10.38
N VAL A 2 6.84 -3.10 9.14
CA VAL A 2 5.84 -2.07 8.83
C VAL A 2 4.66 -2.78 8.19
N LEU A 3 3.45 -2.41 8.57
CA LEU A 3 2.21 -2.95 8.02
C LEU A 3 1.09 -1.92 8.10
N TYR A 4 -0.02 -2.19 7.43
CA TYR A 4 -1.25 -1.40 7.60
C TYR A 4 -2.39 -2.25 8.14
N MET A 5 -3.33 -1.61 8.82
CA MET A 5 -4.61 -2.17 9.25
C MET A 5 -5.75 -1.34 8.68
N ASN A 6 -6.82 -2.02 8.30
CA ASN A 6 -8.11 -1.44 7.95
C ASN A 6 -9.24 -2.28 8.58
N ASP A 7 -10.47 -1.91 8.37
CA ASP A 7 -11.62 -2.62 8.98
C ASP A 7 -11.71 -4.08 8.52
N PHE A 8 -11.23 -4.41 7.33
CA PHE A 8 -11.25 -5.77 6.80
C PHE A 8 -10.23 -6.70 7.49
N ASN A 9 -8.99 -6.25 7.69
CA ASN A 9 -7.90 -7.09 8.19
C ASN A 9 -7.59 -6.92 9.68
N ARG A 10 -8.12 -5.88 10.33
CA ARG A 10 -7.83 -5.50 11.71
C ARG A 10 -7.96 -6.66 12.69
N VAL A 11 -9.11 -7.35 12.67
CA VAL A 11 -9.40 -8.42 13.64
C VAL A 11 -8.38 -9.56 13.55
N VAL A 12 -8.00 -9.93 12.34
CA VAL A 12 -7.03 -11.02 12.11
C VAL A 12 -5.63 -10.57 12.51
N LEU A 13 -5.21 -9.37 12.08
CA LEU A 13 -3.89 -8.84 12.39
C LEU A 13 -3.71 -8.58 13.89
N GLU A 14 -4.70 -8.03 14.59
CA GLU A 14 -4.63 -7.82 16.04
C GLU A 14 -4.48 -9.15 16.80
N LYS A 15 -5.15 -10.22 16.35
CA LYS A 15 -5.00 -11.55 16.92
C LYS A 15 -3.57 -12.08 16.75
N GLU A 16 -3.02 -11.94 15.55
CA GLU A 16 -1.63 -12.38 15.25
C GLU A 16 -0.60 -11.53 16.03
N ILE A 17 -0.75 -10.21 16.04
CA ILE A 17 0.09 -9.30 16.81
C ILE A 17 0.10 -9.69 18.29
N LYS A 18 -1.09 -9.95 18.86
CA LYS A 18 -1.22 -10.34 20.27
C LYS A 18 -0.61 -11.73 20.55
N SER A 19 -0.85 -12.73 19.68
CA SER A 19 -0.34 -14.10 19.86
C SER A 19 1.17 -14.16 19.84
N HIS A 20 1.81 -13.30 19.04
CA HIS A 20 3.27 -13.21 18.92
C HIS A 20 3.92 -12.19 19.87
N LYS A 21 3.18 -11.68 20.87
CA LYS A 21 3.66 -10.68 21.84
C LYS A 21 4.21 -9.41 21.18
N LEU A 22 3.60 -9.04 20.07
CA LEU A 22 3.93 -7.81 19.34
C LEU A 22 3.08 -6.64 19.84
N VAL A 23 3.49 -5.43 19.48
CA VAL A 23 2.77 -4.17 19.71
C VAL A 23 2.76 -3.41 18.40
N PHE A 24 1.60 -2.96 17.98
CA PHE A 24 1.44 -2.05 16.84
C PHE A 24 1.54 -0.60 17.30
N HIS A 25 2.31 0.18 16.59
CA HIS A 25 2.49 1.61 16.78
C HIS A 25 2.04 2.33 15.51
N GLU A 26 0.91 3.01 15.59
CA GLU A 26 0.40 3.79 14.46
C GLU A 26 1.36 4.96 14.13
N LEU A 27 1.63 5.14 12.85
CA LEU A 27 2.43 6.25 12.32
C LEU A 27 1.54 7.27 11.63
N MET A 28 0.61 6.81 10.80
CA MET A 28 -0.29 7.68 10.04
C MET A 28 -1.56 6.97 9.63
N GLN A 29 -2.55 7.78 9.30
CA GLN A 29 -3.74 7.33 8.59
C GLN A 29 -3.67 7.82 7.14
N ALA A 30 -4.04 6.97 6.20
CA ALA A 30 -4.05 7.29 4.78
C ALA A 30 -5.38 6.89 4.15
N GLU A 31 -5.88 7.74 3.29
CA GLU A 31 -7.01 7.42 2.41
C GLU A 31 -6.52 6.63 1.19
N PRO A 32 -7.38 5.77 0.60
CA PRO A 32 -7.00 5.05 -0.61
C PRO A 32 -6.67 5.97 -1.77
N HIS A 33 -5.60 5.64 -2.48
CA HIS A 33 -5.19 6.27 -3.72
C HIS A 33 -4.90 5.20 -4.76
N VAL A 34 -4.77 5.61 -6.01
CA VAL A 34 -4.20 4.78 -7.07
C VAL A 34 -2.93 5.41 -7.60
N PHE A 35 -1.90 4.58 -7.80
CA PHE A 35 -0.77 4.98 -8.63
C PHE A 35 -1.10 4.70 -10.08
N ILE A 36 -0.94 5.71 -10.91
CA ILE A 36 -1.09 5.67 -12.36
C ILE A 36 0.03 6.47 -13.02
N SER A 37 0.24 6.24 -14.31
CA SER A 37 1.14 7.09 -15.09
C SER A 37 0.60 8.53 -15.18
N ARG A 38 1.48 9.51 -15.16
CA ARG A 38 1.13 10.92 -15.44
C ARG A 38 0.45 11.11 -16.82
N LYS A 39 0.67 10.16 -17.74
CA LYS A 39 0.04 10.15 -19.08
C LYS A 39 -1.23 9.31 -19.15
N HIS A 40 -1.68 8.75 -18.02
CA HIS A 40 -2.91 7.97 -17.97
C HIS A 40 -4.12 8.83 -18.31
N PRO A 41 -5.15 8.30 -19.03
CA PRO A 41 -6.35 9.07 -19.36
C PRO A 41 -7.09 9.69 -18.17
N LEU A 42 -6.90 9.14 -16.97
CA LEU A 42 -7.50 9.64 -15.72
C LEU A 42 -6.54 10.50 -14.89
N ALA A 43 -5.36 10.85 -15.39
CA ALA A 43 -4.32 11.56 -14.62
C ALA A 43 -4.75 12.95 -14.15
N ASP A 44 -5.63 13.64 -14.90
CA ASP A 44 -6.11 14.99 -14.58
C ASP A 44 -7.36 14.97 -13.67
N ARG A 45 -7.80 13.81 -13.22
CA ARG A 45 -8.93 13.69 -12.31
C ARG A 45 -8.52 14.06 -10.88
N ASN A 46 -9.34 14.83 -10.20
CA ASN A 46 -9.15 15.09 -8.76
C ASN A 46 -9.42 13.87 -7.90
N LYS A 47 -10.23 12.92 -8.39
CA LYS A 47 -10.59 11.67 -7.74
C LYS A 47 -11.07 10.68 -8.79
N VAL A 48 -10.84 9.40 -8.59
CA VAL A 48 -11.28 8.32 -9.47
C VAL A 48 -12.07 7.27 -8.69
N THR A 49 -12.90 6.53 -9.40
CA THR A 49 -13.67 5.40 -8.86
C THR A 49 -13.13 4.07 -9.39
N MET A 50 -13.38 2.98 -8.67
CA MET A 50 -13.05 1.64 -9.17
C MET A 50 -13.77 1.31 -10.48
N ASN A 51 -14.96 1.86 -10.70
CA ASN A 51 -15.71 1.67 -11.93
C ASN A 51 -15.03 2.32 -13.15
N GLU A 52 -14.46 3.51 -12.99
CA GLU A 52 -13.68 4.17 -14.06
C GLU A 52 -12.38 3.43 -14.38
N LEU A 53 -11.85 2.67 -13.43
CA LEU A 53 -10.61 1.92 -13.55
C LEU A 53 -10.80 0.50 -14.10
N GLN A 54 -12.02 -0.02 -14.20
CA GLN A 54 -12.31 -1.41 -14.57
C GLN A 54 -11.78 -1.85 -15.96
N ASP A 55 -11.60 -0.91 -16.88
CA ASP A 55 -11.10 -1.18 -18.23
C ASP A 55 -9.57 -1.18 -18.33
N TYR A 56 -8.87 -0.75 -17.26
CA TYR A 56 -7.42 -0.69 -17.18
C TYR A 56 -6.84 -1.90 -16.42
N PRO A 57 -5.62 -2.33 -16.73
CA PRO A 57 -4.97 -3.42 -16.01
C PRO A 57 -4.70 -3.07 -14.54
N TYR A 58 -5.19 -3.91 -13.64
CA TYR A 58 -4.83 -3.85 -12.24
C TYR A 58 -3.51 -4.57 -12.00
N LEU A 59 -2.55 -3.90 -11.39
CA LEU A 59 -1.24 -4.42 -11.06
C LEU A 59 -1.15 -4.69 -9.56
N SER A 60 -0.84 -5.91 -9.19
CA SER A 60 -0.71 -6.36 -7.81
C SER A 60 0.59 -7.15 -7.60
N PHE A 61 1.06 -7.19 -6.36
CA PHE A 61 2.19 -8.03 -6.01
C PHE A 61 1.78 -9.50 -5.89
N GLU A 62 2.65 -10.40 -6.35
CA GLU A 62 2.49 -11.82 -6.10
C GLU A 62 2.71 -12.07 -4.60
N GLN A 63 1.68 -12.55 -3.97
CA GLN A 63 1.71 -12.96 -2.57
C GLN A 63 2.10 -14.44 -2.54
N GLY A 64 3.11 -14.88 -1.84
CA GLY A 64 3.60 -16.26 -1.84
C GLY A 64 2.52 -17.33 -1.56
N GLU A 65 2.87 -18.61 -1.67
CA GLU A 65 1.93 -19.75 -1.65
C GLU A 65 1.09 -19.89 -0.36
N HIS A 66 1.51 -19.28 0.76
CA HIS A 66 0.83 -19.35 2.06
C HIS A 66 0.13 -18.07 2.46
N ASN A 67 -0.18 -17.20 1.51
CA ASN A 67 -0.68 -15.88 1.82
C ASN A 67 -2.20 -15.84 1.93
N SER A 68 -2.66 -15.34 3.06
CA SER A 68 -4.04 -14.98 3.29
C SER A 68 -4.32 -13.59 2.72
N PHE A 69 -5.52 -13.36 2.19
CA PHE A 69 -6.00 -12.04 1.78
C PHE A 69 -5.86 -10.97 2.87
N TYR A 70 -5.84 -11.37 4.12
CA TYR A 70 -5.68 -10.45 5.26
C TYR A 70 -4.28 -9.85 5.37
N TYR A 71 -3.27 -10.44 4.71
CA TYR A 71 -1.87 -9.98 4.71
C TYR A 71 -1.48 -9.31 3.39
N SER A 72 -2.45 -9.09 2.49
CA SER A 72 -2.20 -8.43 1.22
C SER A 72 -1.69 -7.00 1.42
N GLU A 73 -0.74 -6.60 0.60
CA GLU A 73 -0.22 -5.23 0.62
C GLU A 73 -1.18 -4.24 -0.02
N GLU A 74 -2.07 -4.72 -0.90
CA GLU A 74 -3.04 -3.88 -1.58
C GLU A 74 -4.41 -3.93 -0.86
N ILE A 75 -5.01 -2.77 -0.80
CA ILE A 75 -6.35 -2.59 -0.29
C ILE A 75 -7.35 -3.27 -1.19
N PHE A 76 -8.21 -3.61 -1.48
CA PHE A 76 -9.12 -4.17 -2.50
C PHE A 76 -8.56 -5.36 -3.32
N SER A 77 -7.57 -6.09 -2.78
CA SER A 77 -7.03 -7.29 -3.43
C SER A 77 -8.04 -8.44 -3.54
N VAL A 78 -9.12 -8.37 -2.77
CA VAL A 78 -10.16 -9.42 -2.67
C VAL A 78 -11.11 -9.42 -3.87
N GLU A 79 -11.28 -8.29 -4.56
CA GLU A 79 -12.15 -8.21 -5.72
C GLU A 79 -11.48 -8.80 -6.96
N GLU A 80 -12.17 -9.72 -7.64
CA GLU A 80 -11.73 -10.21 -8.94
C GLU A 80 -11.75 -9.09 -9.97
N LYS A 81 -10.57 -8.68 -10.42
CA LYS A 81 -10.42 -7.71 -11.51
C LYS A 81 -10.36 -8.43 -12.83
N LYS A 82 -11.09 -7.95 -13.84
CA LYS A 82 -11.14 -8.54 -15.20
C LYS A 82 -9.75 -8.61 -15.85
N LYS A 83 -8.88 -7.65 -15.56
CA LYS A 83 -7.52 -7.56 -16.08
C LYS A 83 -6.58 -7.42 -14.90
N ASN A 84 -6.08 -8.52 -14.37
CA ASN A 84 -5.14 -8.54 -13.24
C ASN A 84 -3.79 -9.06 -13.70
N ILE A 85 -2.74 -8.30 -13.42
CA ILE A 85 -1.34 -8.67 -13.69
C ILE A 85 -0.61 -8.71 -12.35
N ARG A 86 -0.04 -9.87 -12.01
CA ARG A 86 0.77 -10.05 -10.80
C ARG A 86 2.24 -9.86 -11.13
N VAL A 87 2.93 -9.11 -10.30
CA VAL A 87 4.35 -8.81 -10.42
C VAL A 87 5.09 -9.17 -9.12
N ARG A 88 6.41 -9.30 -9.19
CA ARG A 88 7.23 -9.68 -8.05
C ARG A 88 8.07 -8.54 -7.48
N ASP A 89 8.17 -7.46 -8.22
CA ASP A 89 9.01 -6.32 -7.83
C ASP A 89 8.39 -4.98 -8.26
N ARG A 90 8.81 -3.94 -7.55
CA ARG A 90 8.29 -2.58 -7.75
C ARG A 90 8.69 -1.97 -9.09
N ALA A 91 9.89 -2.26 -9.58
CA ALA A 91 10.36 -1.69 -10.85
C ALA A 91 9.51 -2.21 -12.02
N THR A 92 9.23 -3.51 -12.04
CA THR A 92 8.31 -4.12 -13.03
C THR A 92 6.92 -3.52 -12.91
N LEU A 93 6.40 -3.35 -11.69
CA LEU A 93 5.09 -2.73 -11.46
C LEU A 93 5.04 -1.34 -12.09
N PHE A 94 6.00 -0.48 -11.81
CA PHE A 94 6.03 0.90 -12.32
C PHE A 94 6.19 0.96 -13.84
N ASN A 95 7.02 0.10 -14.43
CA ASN A 95 7.15 0.01 -15.87
C ASN A 95 5.82 -0.37 -16.55
N LEU A 96 5.07 -1.29 -15.96
CA LEU A 96 3.78 -1.71 -16.49
C LEU A 96 2.67 -0.66 -16.23
N LEU A 97 2.71 0.07 -15.12
CA LEU A 97 1.82 1.24 -14.92
C LEU A 97 1.96 2.22 -16.08
N ILE A 98 3.21 2.51 -16.50
CA ILE A 98 3.48 3.42 -17.61
C ILE A 98 3.13 2.77 -18.96
N GLY A 99 3.61 1.55 -19.20
CA GLY A 99 3.55 0.91 -20.52
C GLY A 99 2.16 0.41 -20.91
N LEU A 100 1.29 0.11 -19.93
CA LEU A 100 -0.02 -0.46 -20.17
C LEU A 100 -1.18 0.44 -19.74
N ASN A 101 -0.91 1.66 -19.28
CA ASN A 101 -1.89 2.49 -18.57
C ASN A 101 -2.58 1.71 -17.44
N GLY A 102 -1.80 0.96 -16.69
CA GLY A 102 -2.30 0.20 -15.55
C GLY A 102 -2.46 1.05 -14.31
N PHE A 103 -3.04 0.46 -13.27
CA PHE A 103 -3.14 1.09 -11.96
C PHE A 103 -2.85 0.08 -10.83
N THR A 104 -2.46 0.59 -9.67
CA THR A 104 -2.40 -0.17 -8.41
C THR A 104 -2.97 0.67 -7.28
N VAL A 105 -3.58 0.04 -6.29
CA VAL A 105 -4.14 0.73 -5.13
C VAL A 105 -3.08 0.86 -4.04
N CYS A 106 -3.00 2.03 -3.43
CA CYS A 106 -1.93 2.38 -2.50
C CYS A 106 -2.36 3.43 -1.46
N SER A 107 -1.43 3.80 -0.59
CA SER A 107 -1.60 4.86 0.42
C SER A 107 -1.51 6.29 -0.15
N GLY A 108 -1.12 6.44 -1.40
CA GLY A 108 -0.85 7.75 -2.00
C GLY A 108 0.54 8.31 -1.69
N VAL A 109 1.29 7.70 -0.77
CA VAL A 109 2.65 8.16 -0.43
C VAL A 109 3.64 7.70 -1.50
N ILE A 110 4.25 8.65 -2.19
CA ILE A 110 5.28 8.40 -3.19
C ILE A 110 6.38 9.45 -3.07
N ASP A 111 7.62 9.02 -3.13
CA ASP A 111 8.79 9.87 -3.16
C ASP A 111 9.24 10.04 -4.61
N GLU A 112 9.17 11.27 -5.14
CA GLU A 112 9.56 11.57 -6.52
C GLU A 112 11.06 11.46 -6.76
N GLU A 113 11.90 11.67 -5.76
CA GLU A 113 13.36 11.52 -5.89
C GLU A 113 13.74 10.05 -6.12
N LEU A 114 13.04 9.13 -5.47
CA LEU A 114 13.29 7.69 -5.59
C LEU A 114 12.54 7.04 -6.76
N ASN A 115 11.36 7.52 -7.10
CA ASN A 115 10.45 6.85 -8.05
C ASN A 115 10.29 7.59 -9.38
N GLY A 116 10.89 8.77 -9.51
CA GLY A 116 10.71 9.64 -10.68
C GLY A 116 9.34 10.33 -10.70
N LYS A 117 9.14 11.16 -11.71
CA LYS A 117 7.94 12.01 -11.84
C LYS A 117 6.85 11.42 -12.75
N ASP A 118 7.07 10.24 -13.30
CA ASP A 118 6.15 9.64 -14.29
C ASP A 118 4.95 8.94 -13.65
N ILE A 119 5.03 8.63 -12.36
CA ILE A 119 3.94 8.05 -11.57
C ILE A 119 3.35 9.13 -10.65
N ILE A 120 2.03 9.18 -10.60
CA ILE A 120 1.27 10.07 -9.71
C ILE A 120 0.29 9.27 -8.86
N ALA A 121 -0.04 9.84 -7.71
CA ALA A 121 -1.09 9.33 -6.84
C ALA A 121 -2.37 10.14 -7.08
N VAL A 122 -3.47 9.47 -7.40
CA VAL A 122 -4.80 10.08 -7.54
C VAL A 122 -5.71 9.49 -6.45
N PRO A 123 -6.47 10.31 -5.71
CA PRO A 123 -7.40 9.83 -4.70
C PRO A 123 -8.41 8.83 -5.29
N LEU A 124 -8.63 7.73 -4.59
CA LEU A 124 -9.63 6.72 -4.94
C LEU A 124 -10.89 6.93 -4.11
N GLU A 125 -12.03 6.96 -4.76
CA GLU A 125 -13.31 7.01 -4.07
C GLU A 125 -13.63 5.65 -3.45
N GLY A 126 -13.96 5.63 -2.16
CA GLY A 126 -14.31 4.42 -1.44
C GLY A 126 -14.20 4.61 0.06
N GLU A 127 -14.76 3.68 0.81
CA GLU A 127 -14.61 3.59 2.25
C GLU A 127 -13.39 2.73 2.59
N GLY A 128 -12.69 3.05 3.64
CA GLY A 128 -11.63 2.22 4.18
C GLY A 128 -10.27 2.91 4.27
N GLY A 129 -10.10 3.78 5.24
CA GLY A 129 -8.80 4.34 5.61
C GLY A 129 -7.82 3.25 6.05
N MET A 130 -6.54 3.51 5.83
CA MET A 130 -5.44 2.66 6.29
C MET A 130 -4.80 3.26 7.52
N HIS A 131 -4.68 2.47 8.58
CA HIS A 131 -3.82 2.76 9.72
C HIS A 131 -2.46 2.14 9.45
N ILE A 132 -1.50 2.93 9.00
CA ILE A 132 -0.14 2.50 8.70
C ILE A 132 0.71 2.65 9.94
N GLY A 133 1.47 1.62 10.29
CA GLY A 133 2.30 1.63 11.47
C GLY A 133 3.40 0.59 11.43
N TYR A 134 4.17 0.54 12.53
CA TYR A 134 5.20 -0.45 12.71
C TYR A 134 4.92 -1.35 13.91
N ILE A 135 5.47 -2.54 13.90
CA ILE A 135 5.37 -3.50 14.99
C ILE A 135 6.71 -3.70 15.68
N THR A 136 6.66 -3.80 17.00
CA THR A 136 7.80 -4.17 17.85
C THR A 136 7.44 -5.34 18.73
N HIS A 137 8.44 -6.06 19.24
CA HIS A 137 8.20 -7.11 20.24
C HIS A 137 8.05 -6.46 21.63
N ARG A 138 7.06 -6.92 22.42
CA ARG A 138 6.75 -6.33 23.74
C ARG A 138 7.90 -6.40 24.73
N ASN A 139 8.66 -7.49 24.68
CA ASN A 139 9.69 -7.80 25.67
C ASN A 139 11.12 -7.68 25.12
N ILE A 140 11.28 -7.15 23.91
CA ILE A 140 12.59 -7.01 23.25
C ILE A 140 12.74 -5.54 22.86
N SER A 141 13.74 -4.88 23.39
CA SER A 141 14.09 -3.52 23.01
C SER A 141 14.59 -3.46 21.57
N LEU A 142 14.29 -2.38 20.88
CA LEU A 142 14.86 -2.11 19.57
C LEU A 142 16.38 -1.99 19.68
N SER A 143 17.08 -2.45 18.64
CA SER A 143 18.49 -2.14 18.47
C SER A 143 18.66 -0.64 18.13
N ARG A 144 19.88 -0.13 18.28
CA ARG A 144 20.20 1.25 17.87
C ARG A 144 19.79 1.54 16.41
N LEU A 145 20.01 0.60 15.49
CA LEU A 145 19.58 0.75 14.09
C LEU A 145 18.06 0.73 13.95
N GLY A 146 17.37 -0.10 14.75
CA GLY A 146 15.91 -0.13 14.80
C GLY A 146 15.32 1.20 15.28
N GLU A 147 15.92 1.81 16.28
CA GLU A 147 15.51 3.13 16.79
C GLU A 147 15.69 4.22 15.72
N ILE A 148 16.87 4.25 15.08
CA ILE A 148 17.17 5.21 13.99
C ILE A 148 16.16 5.03 12.84
N TYR A 149 15.85 3.78 12.48
CA TYR A 149 14.88 3.49 11.42
C TYR A 149 13.47 3.99 11.78
N VAL A 150 13.02 3.74 13.00
CA VAL A 150 11.70 4.22 13.46
C VAL A 150 11.65 5.75 13.47
N GLU A 151 12.69 6.41 13.92
CA GLU A 151 12.76 7.88 13.90
C GLU A 151 12.79 8.45 12.45
N ALA A 152 13.42 7.73 11.50
CA ALA A 152 13.36 8.09 10.10
C ALA A 152 11.94 7.92 9.52
N LEU A 153 11.26 6.81 9.84
CA LEU A 153 9.86 6.60 9.44
C LEU A 153 8.94 7.72 9.95
N LYS A 154 9.06 8.08 11.22
CA LYS A 154 8.26 9.18 11.81
C LYS A 154 8.47 10.51 11.08
N ARG A 155 9.70 10.81 10.68
CA ARG A 155 10.02 12.02 9.92
C ARG A 155 9.40 12.02 8.53
N CYS A 156 9.43 10.88 7.83
CA CYS A 156 8.82 10.75 6.50
C CYS A 156 7.29 10.93 6.50
N VAL A 157 6.63 10.68 7.64
CA VAL A 157 5.18 10.80 7.77
C VAL A 157 4.74 12.23 8.14
N LEU A 158 5.63 13.02 8.74
CA LEU A 158 5.36 14.39 9.19
C LEU A 158 5.64 15.46 8.11
N THR A 159 6.17 15.04 6.97
CA THR A 159 6.36 15.89 5.78
C THR A 159 5.25 15.72 4.78
#